data_bc99d122005b48fae20958f6b9163357
#
_entry.id   bc99d122005b48fae20958f6b9163357
#
_cell.length_a   1.000
_cell.length_b   1.000
_cell.length_c   1.000
_cell.angle_alpha   90.00
_cell.angle_beta   90.00
_cell.angle_gamma   90.00
#
_symmetry.space_group_name_H-M   'P 1'
#
loop_
_entity.id
_entity.type
_entity.pdbx_description
1 polymer ?
#
loop_
_entity_poly.entity_id
_entity_poly.type
_entity_poly.pdbx_seq_one_letter_code
_entity_poly.pdbx_strand_id
1 'polypeptide(L)'
;MDELDEIRKKKMEKMMSEMNKSPAPSVQFPNKPIVITDDTVDSAASQYPIFILDCWAQWCGPCRMLGPIIEELARDFSGKIVFGKLNVEENMQTSNKHNISAIPTMLVFKNGKLVDKLVG
;
A
#
# COMPACT_ATOMS: atom_id res chain seq x y z
N MET A 1 40.12 19.25 -4.89
CA MET A 1 39.34 18.78 -3.76
C MET A 1 40.24 18.07 -2.81
N ASP A 2 40.19 18.41 -1.56
CA ASP A 2 41.05 17.73 -0.61
C ASP A 2 40.38 16.46 -0.09
N GLU A 3 41.16 15.69 0.64
CA GLU A 3 40.66 14.41 1.16
C GLU A 3 39.45 14.59 2.07
N LEU A 4 39.37 15.72 2.77
CA LEU A 4 38.30 15.96 3.69
C LEU A 4 36.97 16.11 2.98
N ASP A 5 36.97 16.77 1.84
CA ASP A 5 35.75 16.94 1.04
C ASP A 5 35.28 15.62 0.45
N GLU A 6 36.22 14.77 0.03
CA GLU A 6 35.86 13.45 -0.46
C GLU A 6 35.25 12.56 0.63
N ILE A 7 35.80 12.63 1.83
CA ILE A 7 35.26 11.87 2.98
C ILE A 7 33.87 12.34 3.33
N ARG A 8 33.65 13.64 3.34
CA ARG A 8 32.34 14.22 3.61
C ARG A 8 31.32 13.78 2.56
N LYS A 9 31.70 13.82 1.31
CA LYS A 9 30.85 13.44 0.21
C LYS A 9 30.45 11.98 0.30
N LYS A 10 31.40 11.09 0.54
CA LYS A 10 31.13 9.67 0.70
C LYS A 10 30.23 9.40 1.89
N LYS A 11 30.45 10.11 2.98
CA LYS A 11 29.65 9.95 4.18
C LYS A 11 28.22 10.41 3.95
N MET A 12 28.03 11.51 3.25
CA MET A 12 26.71 11.99 2.90
C MET A 12 25.98 11.03 1.96
N GLU A 13 26.67 10.54 0.95
CA GLU A 13 26.10 9.57 0.02
C GLU A 13 25.66 8.31 0.75
N LYS A 14 26.46 7.84 1.69
CA LYS A 14 26.12 6.66 2.49
C LYS A 14 24.90 6.93 3.37
N MET A 15 24.83 8.06 4.00
CA MET A 15 23.69 8.45 4.83
C MET A 15 22.42 8.57 4.00
N MET A 16 22.50 9.19 2.86
CA MET A 16 21.35 9.32 1.95
C MET A 16 20.90 7.96 1.44
N SER A 17 21.85 7.10 1.12
CA SER A 17 21.54 5.73 0.68
C SER A 17 20.85 4.94 1.79
N GLU A 18 21.32 5.07 3.02
CA GLU A 18 20.70 4.41 4.17
C GLU A 18 19.31 4.96 4.45
N MET A 19 19.13 6.26 4.32
CA MET A 19 17.81 6.87 4.48
C MET A 19 16.83 6.40 3.41
N ASN A 20 17.30 6.21 2.19
CA ASN A 20 16.45 5.72 1.12
C ASN A 20 16.17 4.24 1.20
N LYS A 21 17.11 3.47 1.76
CA LYS A 21 16.92 2.03 1.85
C LYS A 21 16.09 1.64 3.04
N SER A 22 16.29 2.41 4.11
CA SER A 22 15.81 1.87 5.26
C SER A 22 15.04 2.68 5.95
N PRO A 23 14.77 3.66 5.71
CA PRO A 23 14.16 4.13 6.67
C PRO A 23 13.34 3.40 7.24
N ALA A 24 12.94 3.05 6.84
CA ALA A 24 12.20 2.25 7.43
C ALA A 24 12.38 1.09 6.67
N PRO A 25 12.77 0.10 7.30
CA PRO A 25 12.76 -1.15 6.70
C PRO A 25 11.40 -1.39 6.15
N SER A 26 10.52 -0.64 6.65
CA SER A 26 9.21 -0.76 6.26
C SER A 26 8.87 -0.12 4.96
N VAL A 27 9.68 0.65 4.38
CA VAL A 27 9.36 1.29 3.13
C VAL A 27 9.87 0.48 1.98
N GLN A 28 9.67 -0.80 2.05
CA GLN A 28 9.79 -1.63 0.88
C GLN A 28 8.43 -1.71 0.23
N PHE A 29 8.38 -1.45 -1.05
CA PHE A 29 7.13 -1.52 -1.78
C PHE A 29 6.94 -2.97 -2.22
N PRO A 30 5.96 -3.66 -1.66
CA PRO A 30 5.70 -5.04 -2.04
C PRO A 30 5.26 -5.12 -3.49
N ASN A 31 5.63 -6.22 -4.14
CA ASN A 31 5.23 -6.48 -5.52
C ASN A 31 4.01 -7.39 -5.61
N LYS A 32 3.32 -7.60 -4.51
CA LYS A 32 2.05 -8.34 -4.44
C LYS A 32 1.15 -7.68 -3.43
N PRO A 33 -0.16 -7.94 -3.51
CA PRO A 33 -1.09 -7.40 -2.53
C PRO A 33 -0.75 -7.89 -1.13
N ILE A 34 -0.89 -7.00 -0.14
CA ILE A 34 -0.65 -7.34 1.26
C ILE A 34 -1.99 -7.52 1.97
N VAL A 35 -2.04 -8.43 2.90
CA VAL A 35 -3.26 -8.66 3.68
C VAL A 35 -3.39 -7.52 4.70
N ILE A 36 -4.54 -6.88 4.68
CA ILE A 36 -4.85 -5.75 5.56
C ILE A 36 -6.00 -6.14 6.48
N THR A 37 -5.93 -5.66 7.70
CA THR A 37 -6.99 -5.86 8.70
C THR A 37 -7.43 -4.50 9.23
N ASP A 38 -8.50 -4.50 10.02
CA ASP A 38 -8.98 -3.27 10.69
C ASP A 38 -7.85 -2.57 11.46
N ASP A 39 -6.94 -3.35 12.04
CA ASP A 39 -5.83 -2.82 12.85
C ASP A 39 -4.70 -2.22 12.01
N THR A 40 -4.57 -2.59 10.75
CA THR A 40 -3.42 -2.21 9.93
C THR A 40 -3.75 -1.26 8.78
N VAL A 41 -5.03 -1.01 8.52
CA VAL A 41 -5.43 -0.19 7.37
C VAL A 41 -4.88 1.24 7.45
N ASP A 42 -4.97 1.87 8.59
CA ASP A 42 -4.53 3.27 8.73
C ASP A 42 -3.02 3.40 8.61
N SER A 43 -2.28 2.48 9.20
CA SER A 43 -0.82 2.52 9.10
C SER A 43 -0.35 2.23 7.68
N ALA A 44 -0.97 1.30 6.98
CA ALA A 44 -0.63 1.02 5.59
C ALA A 44 -0.94 2.22 4.69
N ALA A 45 -2.12 2.83 4.87
CA ALA A 45 -2.50 4.00 4.09
C ALA A 45 -1.52 5.18 4.31
N SER A 46 -1.01 5.33 5.52
CA SER A 46 -0.07 6.40 5.86
C SER A 46 1.36 6.09 5.43
N GLN A 47 1.71 4.81 5.36
CA GLN A 47 3.06 4.37 5.06
C GLN A 47 3.43 4.55 3.58
N TYR A 48 2.46 4.37 2.70
CA TYR A 48 2.70 4.38 1.25
C TYR A 48 2.09 5.62 0.60
N PRO A 49 2.77 6.23 -0.39
CA PRO A 49 2.26 7.43 -1.06
C PRO A 49 0.91 7.19 -1.73
N ILE A 50 0.76 6.05 -2.41
CA ILE A 50 -0.51 5.64 -3.01
C ILE A 50 -0.79 4.23 -2.56
N PHE A 51 -1.91 4.06 -1.87
CA PHE A 51 -2.34 2.76 -1.36
C PHE A 51 -3.76 2.49 -1.82
N ILE A 52 -3.97 1.35 -2.45
CA ILE A 52 -5.30 0.95 -2.94
C ILE A 52 -5.73 -0.29 -2.17
N LEU A 53 -6.86 -0.18 -1.49
CA LEU A 53 -7.38 -1.27 -0.67
C LEU A 53 -8.53 -1.95 -1.39
N ASP A 54 -8.35 -3.22 -1.74
CA ASP A 54 -9.37 -4.07 -2.33
C ASP A 54 -10.21 -4.69 -1.20
N CYS A 55 -11.44 -4.24 -1.07
CA CYS A 55 -12.39 -4.78 -0.09
C CYS A 55 -13.18 -5.90 -0.75
N TRP A 56 -13.05 -7.09 -0.22
CA TRP A 56 -13.55 -8.30 -0.86
C TRP A 56 -14.15 -9.28 0.15
N ALA A 57 -14.82 -10.31 -0.36
CA ALA A 57 -15.27 -11.43 0.44
C ALA A 57 -15.08 -12.73 -0.35
N GLN A 58 -14.94 -13.83 0.36
CA GLN A 58 -14.65 -15.12 -0.26
C GLN A 58 -15.80 -15.61 -1.17
N TRP A 59 -17.03 -15.32 -0.81
CA TRP A 59 -18.19 -15.73 -1.58
C TRP A 59 -18.48 -14.86 -2.80
N CYS A 60 -17.73 -13.78 -2.97
CA CYS A 60 -17.98 -12.80 -4.02
C CYS A 60 -17.30 -13.23 -5.33
N GLY A 61 -18.07 -13.60 -6.33
CA GLY A 61 -17.54 -14.00 -7.64
C GLY A 61 -16.73 -12.91 -8.33
N PRO A 62 -17.25 -11.67 -8.46
CA PRO A 62 -16.49 -10.59 -9.06
C PRO A 62 -15.19 -10.28 -8.33
N CYS A 63 -15.16 -10.42 -7.00
CA CYS A 63 -13.94 -10.23 -6.22
C CYS A 63 -12.87 -11.25 -6.62
N ARG A 64 -13.26 -12.49 -6.88
CA ARG A 64 -12.32 -13.54 -7.30
C ARG A 64 -11.74 -13.26 -8.68
N MET A 65 -12.55 -12.68 -9.57
CA MET A 65 -12.09 -12.31 -10.90
C MET A 65 -11.12 -11.12 -10.84
N LEU A 66 -11.32 -10.23 -9.88
CA LEU A 66 -10.46 -9.08 -9.69
C LEU A 66 -9.10 -9.45 -9.07
N GLY A 67 -9.05 -10.51 -8.28
CA GLY A 67 -7.82 -10.91 -7.58
C GLY A 67 -6.59 -11.00 -8.46
N PRO A 68 -6.61 -11.79 -9.56
CA PRO A 68 -5.46 -11.87 -10.46
C PRO A 68 -5.07 -10.53 -11.08
N ILE A 69 -6.04 -9.68 -11.36
CA ILE A 69 -5.80 -8.34 -11.90
C ILE A 69 -5.06 -7.48 -10.88
N ILE A 70 -5.48 -7.53 -9.63
CA ILE A 70 -4.82 -6.80 -8.54
C ILE A 70 -3.39 -7.31 -8.35
N GLU A 71 -3.18 -8.62 -8.44
CA GLU A 71 -1.82 -9.18 -8.34
C GLU A 71 -0.92 -8.68 -9.46
N GLU A 72 -1.44 -8.63 -10.69
CA GLU A 72 -0.70 -8.12 -11.83
C GLU A 72 -0.37 -6.64 -11.67
N LEU A 73 -1.35 -5.84 -11.25
CA LEU A 73 -1.13 -4.42 -11.02
C LEU A 73 -0.12 -4.17 -9.91
N ALA A 74 -0.13 -4.99 -8.86
CA ALA A 74 0.83 -4.86 -7.78
C ALA A 74 2.26 -5.08 -8.27
N ARG A 75 2.46 -6.01 -9.19
CA ARG A 75 3.78 -6.21 -9.81
C ARG A 75 4.15 -5.06 -10.72
N ASP A 76 3.22 -4.65 -11.58
CA ASP A 76 3.48 -3.62 -12.59
C ASP A 76 3.78 -2.25 -11.97
N PHE A 77 3.12 -1.94 -10.87
CA PHE A 77 3.28 -0.67 -10.17
C PHE A 77 4.11 -0.76 -8.90
N SER A 78 4.88 -1.83 -8.75
CA SER A 78 5.81 -1.99 -7.62
C SER A 78 6.75 -0.79 -7.55
N GLY A 79 6.87 -0.21 -6.37
CA GLY A 79 7.66 1.01 -6.16
C GLY A 79 6.85 2.30 -6.28
N LYS A 80 5.60 2.24 -6.79
CA LYS A 80 4.74 3.41 -6.96
C LYS A 80 3.42 3.29 -6.23
N ILE A 81 2.77 2.14 -6.33
CA ILE A 81 1.47 1.88 -5.73
C ILE A 81 1.54 0.60 -4.94
N VAL A 82 0.99 0.61 -3.75
CA VAL A 82 0.85 -0.59 -2.94
C VAL A 82 -0.60 -0.98 -2.89
N PHE A 83 -0.87 -2.26 -3.11
CA PHE A 83 -2.21 -2.81 -3.07
C PHE A 83 -2.40 -3.63 -1.80
N GLY A 84 -3.52 -3.44 -1.14
CA GLY A 84 -3.91 -4.23 0.03
C GLY A 84 -5.20 -4.98 -0.25
N LYS A 85 -5.42 -6.07 0.47
CA LYS A 85 -6.65 -6.85 0.41
C LYS A 85 -7.23 -6.95 1.81
N LEU A 86 -8.50 -6.58 1.94
CA LEU A 86 -9.19 -6.62 3.22
C LEU A 86 -10.48 -7.41 3.06
N ASN A 87 -10.60 -8.49 3.83
CA ASN A 87 -11.84 -9.28 3.86
C ASN A 87 -12.87 -8.55 4.73
N VAL A 88 -13.97 -8.11 4.12
CA VAL A 88 -14.96 -7.29 4.81
C VAL A 88 -15.74 -8.06 5.88
N GLU A 89 -15.82 -9.37 5.78
CA GLU A 89 -16.51 -10.17 6.77
C GLU A 89 -15.73 -10.31 8.06
N GLU A 90 -14.41 -10.31 7.96
CA GLU A 90 -13.52 -10.41 9.11
C GLU A 90 -13.11 -9.03 9.64
N ASN A 91 -13.36 -7.97 8.90
CA ASN A 91 -12.88 -6.62 9.19
C ASN A 91 -14.01 -5.60 9.01
N MET A 92 -15.02 -5.72 9.86
CA MET A 92 -16.24 -4.94 9.73
C MET A 92 -16.07 -3.47 10.10
N GLN A 93 -15.07 -3.13 10.90
CA GLN A 93 -14.84 -1.73 11.29
C GLN A 93 -14.49 -0.86 10.09
N THR A 94 -13.60 -1.34 9.25
CA THR A 94 -13.22 -0.63 8.01
C THR A 94 -14.41 -0.52 7.06
N SER A 95 -15.15 -1.61 6.91
CA SER A 95 -16.35 -1.63 6.08
C SER A 95 -17.37 -0.59 6.54
N ASN A 96 -17.62 -0.52 7.83
CA ASN A 96 -18.56 0.44 8.40
C ASN A 96 -18.05 1.87 8.30
N LYS A 97 -16.77 2.09 8.59
CA LYS A 97 -16.17 3.42 8.54
C LYS A 97 -16.27 4.04 7.16
N HIS A 98 -16.07 3.25 6.12
CA HIS A 98 -16.06 3.73 4.75
C HIS A 98 -17.36 3.43 4.00
N ASN A 99 -18.40 3.02 4.70
CA ASN A 99 -19.73 2.75 4.12
C ASN A 99 -19.68 1.83 2.91
N ILE A 100 -18.97 0.71 3.07
CA ILE A 100 -18.84 -0.27 2.00
C ILE A 100 -20.12 -1.12 1.98
N SER A 101 -20.98 -0.87 1.01
CA SER A 101 -22.25 -1.56 0.86
C SER A 101 -22.26 -2.55 -0.29
N ALA A 102 -21.28 -2.50 -1.14
CA ALA A 102 -21.15 -3.42 -2.28
C ALA A 102 -19.69 -3.80 -2.43
N ILE A 103 -19.44 -5.02 -2.90
CA ILE A 103 -18.09 -5.52 -3.17
C ILE A 103 -18.02 -6.12 -4.57
N PRO A 104 -16.87 -6.04 -5.23
CA PRO A 104 -15.64 -5.44 -4.73
C PRO A 104 -15.75 -3.91 -4.65
N THR A 105 -15.09 -3.33 -3.68
CA THR A 105 -14.92 -1.88 -3.59
C THR A 105 -13.43 -1.62 -3.37
N MET A 106 -12.86 -0.71 -4.14
CA MET A 106 -11.49 -0.30 -3.94
C MET A 106 -11.44 1.09 -3.35
N LEU A 107 -10.72 1.24 -2.26
CA LEU A 107 -10.48 2.53 -1.61
C LEU A 107 -9.10 3.02 -2.01
N VAL A 108 -9.03 4.22 -2.57
CA VAL A 108 -7.76 4.80 -3.00
C VAL A 108 -7.31 5.85 -2.00
N PHE A 109 -6.15 5.61 -1.39
CA PHE A 109 -5.55 6.53 -0.43
C PHE A 109 -4.32 7.17 -1.05
N LYS A 110 -4.18 8.46 -0.85
CA LYS A 110 -3.01 9.21 -1.27
C LYS A 110 -2.49 10.00 -0.07
N ASN A 111 -1.24 9.72 0.30
CA ASN A 111 -0.59 10.35 1.45
C ASN A 111 -1.44 10.23 2.73
N GLY A 112 -2.02 9.06 2.94
CA GLY A 112 -2.82 8.77 4.12
C GLY A 112 -4.27 9.20 4.06
N LYS A 113 -4.70 9.85 2.99
CA LYS A 113 -6.06 10.35 2.86
C LYS A 113 -6.83 9.60 1.79
N LEU A 114 -8.07 9.27 2.09
CA LEU A 114 -8.97 8.67 1.11
C LEU A 114 -9.31 9.70 0.04
N VAL A 115 -8.95 9.41 -1.20
CA VAL A 115 -9.19 10.34 -2.33
C VAL A 115 -10.20 9.81 -3.33
N ASP A 116 -10.45 8.50 -3.36
CA ASP A 116 -11.41 7.92 -4.28
C ASP A 116 -11.95 6.59 -3.77
N LYS A 117 -13.10 6.20 -4.29
CA LYS A 117 -13.76 4.95 -3.95
C LYS A 117 -14.36 4.39 -5.23
N LEU A 118 -13.87 3.24 -5.64
CA LEU A 118 -14.30 2.59 -6.87
C LEU A 118 -15.18 1.38 -6.52
N VAL A 119 -16.44 1.43 -6.89
CA VAL A 119 -17.41 0.41 -6.57
C VAL A 119 -17.68 -0.46 -7.80
N GLY A 120 -17.68 -1.73 -7.60
CA GLY A 120 -17.97 -2.68 -8.66
C GLY A 120 -16.78 -3.39 -9.17
#